data_df60305549ab146c94f4266fa3c76fd5
#
_entry.id   df60305549ab146c94f4266fa3c76fd5
#
_cell.length_a   1.000
_cell.length_b   1.000
_cell.length_c   1.000
_cell.angle_alpha   90.00
_cell.angle_beta   90.00
_cell.angle_gamma   90.00
#
_symmetry.space_group_name_H-M   'P 1'
#
loop_
_entity.id
_entity.type
_entity.pdbx_description
1 polymer ?
#
loop_
_entity_poly.entity_id
_entity_poly.type
_entity_poly.pdbx_seq_one_letter_code
_entity_poly.pdbx_strand_id
1 'polypeptide(L)'
;MEVIDRIRKIFYPELYSKEIAPENRMKLCLVTGRGIGRYCLAVFEYDKGQSVELQVNDARTCIRKATRSFWLFRELGAYVVFVSSEPVKRLFSEQLSVDTIGFHAVILQGVHIIAPNTQIYNHSKWSSHTFGGAKEIAGKLSAVHT
;
A
#
# COMPACT_ATOMS: atom_id res chain seq x y z
N MET A 1 -14.78 1.91 -15.48
CA MET A 1 -13.46 2.36 -15.01
C MET A 1 -12.87 1.35 -14.05
N GLU A 2 -11.67 0.93 -14.33
CA GLU A 2 -10.97 -0.03 -13.49
C GLU A 2 -10.74 0.51 -12.08
N VAL A 3 -10.73 -0.39 -11.10
CA VAL A 3 -10.47 -0.01 -9.71
C VAL A 3 -9.12 0.71 -9.57
N ILE A 4 -8.12 0.23 -10.30
CA ILE A 4 -6.79 0.83 -10.29
C ILE A 4 -6.83 2.30 -10.72
N ASP A 5 -7.59 2.61 -11.78
CA ASP A 5 -7.72 3.99 -12.26
C ASP A 5 -8.44 4.88 -11.25
N ARG A 6 -9.41 4.33 -10.55
CA ARG A 6 -10.10 5.08 -9.49
C ARG A 6 -9.15 5.41 -8.34
N ILE A 7 -8.34 4.44 -7.93
CA ILE A 7 -7.34 4.66 -6.90
C ILE A 7 -6.34 5.72 -7.35
N ARG A 8 -5.85 5.61 -8.59
CA ARG A 8 -4.94 6.61 -9.14
C ARG A 8 -5.52 8.01 -9.06
N LYS A 9 -6.77 8.18 -9.46
CA LYS A 9 -7.41 9.50 -9.47
C LYS A 9 -7.56 10.09 -8.06
N ILE A 10 -7.76 9.27 -7.06
CA ILE A 10 -7.89 9.75 -5.68
C ILE A 10 -6.56 10.26 -5.15
N PHE A 11 -5.47 9.61 -5.47
CA PHE A 11 -4.19 9.87 -4.83
C PHE A 11 -3.18 10.61 -5.68
N TYR A 12 -3.32 10.59 -7.00
CA TYR A 12 -2.33 11.18 -7.89
C TYR A 12 -2.99 12.24 -8.78
N PRO A 13 -2.36 13.40 -8.99
CA PRO A 13 -1.04 13.83 -8.49
C PRO A 13 -1.08 14.60 -7.16
N GLU A 14 -2.23 14.81 -6.55
CA GLU A 14 -2.35 15.73 -5.42
C GLU A 14 -1.66 15.25 -4.16
N LEU A 15 -1.87 14.00 -3.77
CA LEU A 15 -1.27 13.43 -2.57
C LEU A 15 0.08 12.78 -2.87
N TYR A 16 0.18 12.10 -3.99
CA TYR A 16 1.42 11.50 -4.46
C TYR A 16 1.83 12.19 -5.74
N SER A 17 3.04 12.70 -5.78
CA SER A 17 3.50 13.59 -6.84
C SER A 17 4.04 12.87 -8.07
N LYS A 18 4.32 11.58 -7.97
CA LYS A 18 4.95 10.83 -9.05
C LYS A 18 4.41 9.40 -9.11
N GLU A 19 4.16 8.93 -10.31
CA GLU A 19 3.85 7.54 -10.56
C GLU A 19 5.08 6.87 -11.16
N ILE A 20 5.49 5.72 -10.63
CA ILE A 20 6.63 4.96 -11.15
C ILE A 20 6.15 3.64 -11.73
N ALA A 21 6.99 3.07 -12.61
CA ALA A 21 6.66 1.82 -13.28
C ALA A 21 6.48 0.70 -12.25
N PRO A 22 5.38 -0.05 -12.32
CA PRO A 22 5.16 -1.15 -11.40
C PRO A 22 6.11 -2.32 -11.67
N GLU A 23 6.37 -3.07 -10.62
CA GLU A 23 7.29 -4.21 -10.63
C GLU A 23 6.53 -5.49 -10.34
N ASN A 24 6.74 -6.53 -11.15
CA ASN A 24 6.13 -7.86 -10.95
C ASN A 24 4.59 -7.81 -10.81
N ARG A 25 4.07 -8.19 -9.65
CA ARG A 25 2.62 -8.28 -9.39
C ARG A 25 1.98 -6.95 -9.01
N MET A 26 2.77 -5.91 -8.91
CA MET A 26 2.29 -4.58 -8.60
C MET A 26 1.47 -4.02 -9.76
N LYS A 27 0.35 -3.39 -9.45
CA LYS A 27 -0.53 -2.80 -10.46
C LYS A 27 -0.41 -1.29 -10.54
N LEU A 28 0.05 -0.66 -9.47
CA LEU A 28 0.20 0.79 -9.39
C LEU A 28 1.23 1.10 -8.32
N CYS A 29 2.08 2.07 -8.58
CA CYS A 29 3.05 2.55 -7.60
C CYS A 29 3.13 4.07 -7.64
N LEU A 30 2.70 4.70 -6.57
CA LEU A 30 2.73 6.15 -6.42
C LEU A 30 3.71 6.51 -5.32
N VAL A 31 4.53 7.53 -5.57
CA VAL A 31 5.53 7.95 -4.60
C VAL A 31 5.49 9.46 -4.40
N THR A 32 5.92 9.89 -3.22
CA THR A 32 6.08 11.31 -2.94
C THR A 32 7.10 11.51 -1.82
N GLY A 33 7.71 12.69 -1.81
CA GLY A 33 8.55 13.14 -0.71
C GLY A 33 7.88 14.27 0.04
N ARG A 34 7.96 14.24 1.37
CA ARG A 34 7.48 15.33 2.22
C ARG A 34 8.54 15.62 3.27
N GLY A 35 9.16 16.79 3.17
CA GLY A 35 10.28 17.11 4.01
C GLY A 35 11.40 16.09 3.79
N ILE A 36 11.83 15.43 4.86
CA ILE A 36 12.84 14.38 4.75
C ILE A 36 12.23 12.99 4.50
N GLY A 37 10.91 12.88 4.57
CA GLY A 37 10.22 11.59 4.41
C GLY A 37 10.03 11.19 2.96
N ARG A 38 10.03 9.88 2.73
CA ARG A 38 9.68 9.29 1.44
C ARG A 38 8.52 8.34 1.66
N TYR A 39 7.53 8.44 0.79
CA TYR A 39 6.28 7.68 0.96
C TYR A 39 5.85 7.05 -0.34
N CYS A 40 5.19 5.89 -0.22
CA CYS A 40 4.72 5.11 -1.36
C CYS A 40 3.32 4.57 -1.08
N LEU A 41 2.49 4.54 -2.10
CA LEU A 41 1.24 3.79 -2.09
C LEU A 41 1.32 2.81 -3.25
N ALA A 42 1.25 1.52 -2.96
CA ALA A 42 1.37 0.48 -3.97
C ALA A 42 0.14 -0.42 -3.96
N VAL A 43 -0.35 -0.74 -5.13
CA VAL A 43 -1.56 -1.54 -5.30
C VAL A 43 -1.20 -2.88 -5.94
N PHE A 44 -1.73 -3.95 -5.37
CA PHE A 44 -1.52 -5.32 -5.81
C PHE A 44 -2.86 -6.02 -5.97
N GLU A 45 -2.89 -7.05 -6.81
CA GLU A 45 -4.03 -7.94 -6.88
C GLU A 45 -3.96 -8.94 -5.73
N TYR A 46 -5.08 -9.11 -5.03
CA TYR A 46 -5.15 -10.06 -3.93
C TYR A 46 -5.26 -11.49 -4.46
N ASP A 47 -4.45 -12.38 -3.93
CA ASP A 47 -4.49 -13.80 -4.27
C ASP A 47 -5.03 -14.60 -3.09
N LYS A 48 -6.28 -15.04 -3.20
CA LYS A 48 -6.91 -15.79 -2.12
C LYS A 48 -6.30 -17.19 -1.90
N GLY A 49 -5.47 -17.65 -2.83
CA GLY A 49 -4.76 -18.93 -2.70
C GLY A 49 -3.50 -18.84 -1.86
N GLN A 50 -3.10 -17.64 -1.44
CA GLN A 50 -1.91 -17.43 -0.63
C GLN A 50 -2.26 -16.80 0.69
N SER A 51 -1.40 -17.00 1.68
CA SER A 51 -1.57 -16.32 2.97
C SER A 51 -1.34 -14.83 2.82
N VAL A 52 -2.03 -14.05 3.62
CA VAL A 52 -1.85 -12.60 3.63
C VAL A 52 -0.41 -12.23 3.98
N GLU A 53 0.19 -12.94 4.92
CA GLU A 53 1.56 -12.68 5.33
C GLU A 53 2.55 -12.82 4.19
N LEU A 54 2.42 -13.86 3.37
CA LEU A 54 3.28 -14.05 2.21
C LEU A 54 3.07 -12.93 1.18
N GLN A 55 1.83 -12.54 0.95
CA GLN A 55 1.52 -11.47 0.02
C GLN A 55 2.07 -10.13 0.50
N VAL A 56 2.00 -9.85 1.78
CA VAL A 56 2.56 -8.62 2.36
C VAL A 56 4.08 -8.60 2.21
N ASN A 57 4.74 -9.72 2.45
CA ASN A 57 6.19 -9.83 2.28
C ASN A 57 6.60 -9.65 0.82
N ASP A 58 5.87 -10.26 -0.10
CA ASP A 58 6.12 -10.09 -1.53
C ASP A 58 5.91 -8.63 -1.95
N ALA A 59 4.86 -7.99 -1.45
CA ALA A 59 4.59 -6.60 -1.73
C ALA A 59 5.74 -5.71 -1.27
N ARG A 60 6.26 -5.95 -0.09
CA ARG A 60 7.41 -5.20 0.44
C ARG A 60 8.62 -5.35 -0.48
N THR A 61 8.89 -6.56 -0.95
CA THR A 61 10.00 -6.83 -1.87
C THR A 61 9.79 -6.09 -3.19
N CYS A 62 8.59 -6.13 -3.75
CA CYS A 62 8.27 -5.42 -4.99
C CYS A 62 8.44 -3.91 -4.84
N ILE A 63 7.98 -3.36 -3.72
CA ILE A 63 8.11 -1.93 -3.44
C ILE A 63 9.58 -1.55 -3.35
N ARG A 64 10.37 -2.35 -2.65
CA ARG A 64 11.81 -2.09 -2.53
C ARG A 64 12.48 -2.01 -3.89
N LYS A 65 12.17 -2.93 -4.78
CA LYS A 65 12.75 -2.94 -6.13
C LYS A 65 12.25 -1.75 -6.96
N ALA A 66 10.95 -1.51 -6.95
CA ALA A 66 10.35 -0.45 -7.77
C ALA A 66 10.82 0.95 -7.35
N THR A 67 11.04 1.16 -6.06
CA THR A 67 11.39 2.47 -5.54
C THR A 67 12.88 2.68 -5.31
N ARG A 68 13.72 1.76 -5.79
CA ARG A 68 15.15 1.76 -5.52
C ARG A 68 15.83 3.10 -5.79
N SER A 69 15.51 3.76 -6.90
CA SER A 69 16.11 5.04 -7.27
C SER A 69 15.49 6.21 -6.53
N PHE A 70 14.32 6.02 -5.90
CA PHE A 70 13.59 7.08 -5.24
C PHE A 70 14.02 7.30 -3.79
N TRP A 71 14.32 6.22 -3.07
CA TRP A 71 14.52 6.33 -1.61
C TRP A 71 15.97 6.31 -1.14
N LEU A 72 16.93 6.00 -1.96
CA LEU A 72 18.37 6.20 -1.74
C LEU A 72 18.81 6.27 -0.25
N PHE A 73 19.05 5.13 0.37
CA PHE A 73 19.54 5.04 1.76
C PHE A 73 18.59 5.58 2.83
N ARG A 74 17.33 5.83 2.48
CA ARG A 74 16.35 6.32 3.44
C ARG A 74 15.25 5.29 3.65
N GLU A 75 14.56 5.42 4.77
CA GLU A 75 13.37 4.61 5.01
C GLU A 75 12.22 5.12 4.15
N LEU A 76 11.45 4.19 3.62
CA LEU A 76 10.27 4.48 2.83
C LEU A 76 9.03 4.03 3.59
N GLY A 77 8.14 4.97 3.88
CA GLY A 77 6.84 4.63 4.48
C GLY A 77 5.89 4.19 3.39
N ALA A 78 5.33 2.99 3.50
CA ALA A 78 4.49 2.43 2.45
C ALA A 78 3.09 2.09 2.92
N TYR A 79 2.10 2.42 2.09
CA TYR A 79 0.74 1.92 2.20
C TYR A 79 0.55 0.89 1.11
N VAL A 80 0.18 -0.32 1.49
CA VAL A 80 -0.05 -1.43 0.57
C VAL A 80 -1.54 -1.66 0.44
N VAL A 81 -2.02 -1.72 -0.80
CA VAL A 81 -3.43 -1.94 -1.09
C VAL A 81 -3.56 -3.19 -1.93
N PHE A 82 -4.31 -4.16 -1.42
CA PHE A 82 -4.69 -5.34 -2.18
C PHE A 82 -6.12 -5.17 -2.67
N VAL A 83 -6.34 -5.43 -3.95
CA VAL A 83 -7.66 -5.37 -4.57
C VAL A 83 -8.09 -6.78 -4.91
N SER A 84 -9.25 -7.18 -4.39
CA SER A 84 -9.81 -8.50 -4.65
C SER A 84 -11.07 -8.36 -5.51
N SER A 85 -11.17 -9.19 -6.55
CA SER A 85 -12.37 -9.28 -7.38
C SER A 85 -13.44 -10.17 -6.74
N GLU A 86 -13.08 -10.94 -5.71
CA GLU A 86 -13.98 -11.85 -5.03
C GLU A 86 -14.07 -11.50 -3.55
N PRO A 87 -15.17 -11.88 -2.88
CA PRO A 87 -15.30 -11.66 -1.45
C PRO A 87 -14.16 -12.29 -0.67
N VAL A 88 -13.66 -11.57 0.31
CA VAL A 88 -12.56 -12.01 1.17
C VAL A 88 -13.11 -12.35 2.55
N LYS A 89 -12.66 -13.45 3.10
CA LYS A 89 -13.02 -13.84 4.47
C LYS A 89 -12.42 -12.84 5.44
N ARG A 90 -13.12 -12.64 6.56
CA ARG A 90 -12.63 -11.75 7.59
C ARG A 90 -11.24 -12.15 8.06
N LEU A 91 -10.32 -11.20 8.06
CA LEU A 91 -8.98 -11.39 8.54
C LEU A 91 -8.81 -10.67 9.87
N PHE A 92 -7.99 -11.22 10.73
CA PHE A 92 -7.64 -10.54 11.95
C PHE A 92 -6.48 -9.59 11.67
N SER A 93 -6.47 -8.45 12.33
CA SER A 93 -5.45 -7.44 12.13
C SER A 93 -4.03 -7.95 12.40
N GLU A 94 -3.89 -8.93 13.30
CA GLU A 94 -2.59 -9.53 13.61
C GLU A 94 -1.96 -10.24 12.41
N GLN A 95 -2.76 -10.61 11.41
CA GLN A 95 -2.25 -11.26 10.21
C GLN A 95 -1.59 -10.28 9.26
N LEU A 96 -1.83 -8.99 9.46
CA LEU A 96 -1.24 -7.95 8.64
C LEU A 96 -0.01 -7.40 9.35
N SER A 97 1.10 -8.09 9.21
CA SER A 97 2.34 -7.71 9.86
C SER A 97 2.89 -6.41 9.28
N VAL A 98 3.20 -5.46 10.14
CA VAL A 98 3.72 -4.15 9.76
C VAL A 98 5.00 -3.87 10.54
N ASP A 99 6.06 -4.51 10.17
CA ASP A 99 7.34 -4.21 10.76
C ASP A 99 8.41 -4.24 9.70
N THR A 100 9.45 -3.52 9.99
CA THR A 100 10.70 -3.76 9.32
C THR A 100 11.79 -2.94 9.92
N ILE A 101 12.99 -3.45 9.84
CA ILE A 101 14.16 -2.82 10.38
C ILE A 101 15.29 -3.04 9.41
N GLY A 102 16.10 -2.03 9.18
CA GLY A 102 17.29 -2.20 8.41
C GLY A 102 17.55 -1.07 7.44
N PHE A 103 18.66 -1.18 6.76
CA PHE A 103 19.07 -0.24 5.73
C PHE A 103 18.15 -0.37 4.52
N HIS A 104 17.72 0.73 3.99
CA HIS A 104 16.81 0.77 2.84
C HIS A 104 15.49 0.07 3.15
N ALA A 105 15.01 0.26 4.36
CA ALA A 105 13.82 -0.44 4.83
C ALA A 105 12.55 0.16 4.24
N VAL A 106 11.67 -0.72 3.79
CA VAL A 106 10.29 -0.35 3.47
C VAL A 106 9.49 -0.57 4.76
N ILE A 107 9.05 0.52 5.36
CA ILE A 107 8.26 0.47 6.59
C ILE A 107 6.79 0.53 6.22
N LEU A 108 6.05 -0.52 6.52
CA LEU A 108 4.63 -0.55 6.24
C LEU A 108 3.88 0.35 7.21
N GLN A 109 3.25 1.39 6.67
CA GLN A 109 2.41 2.30 7.43
C GLN A 109 0.99 1.75 7.56
N GLY A 110 0.54 1.05 6.54
CA GLY A 110 -0.76 0.40 6.55
C GLY A 110 -0.86 -0.63 5.46
N VAL A 111 -1.72 -1.62 5.70
CA VAL A 111 -2.07 -2.65 4.73
C VAL A 111 -3.59 -2.65 4.61
N HIS A 112 -4.08 -2.52 3.39
CA HIS A 112 -5.49 -2.41 3.10
C HIS A 112 -5.92 -3.49 2.12
N ILE A 113 -7.10 -4.05 2.33
CA ILE A 113 -7.70 -5.00 1.38
C ILE A 113 -9.07 -4.48 0.99
N ILE A 114 -9.28 -4.28 -0.29
CA ILE A 114 -10.57 -3.87 -0.85
C ILE A 114 -11.18 -5.07 -1.58
N ALA A 115 -12.38 -5.43 -1.20
CA ALA A 115 -13.13 -6.53 -1.82
C ALA A 115 -14.56 -6.08 -2.07
N PRO A 116 -15.34 -6.79 -2.92
CA PRO A 116 -16.72 -6.39 -3.22
C PRO A 116 -17.61 -6.28 -1.99
N ASN A 117 -17.35 -7.08 -0.97
CA ASN A 117 -18.20 -7.17 0.22
C ASN A 117 -17.65 -6.42 1.42
N THR A 118 -16.37 -6.02 1.40
CA THR A 118 -15.74 -5.48 2.59
C THR A 118 -14.45 -4.75 2.28
N GLN A 119 -14.05 -3.95 3.25
CA GLN A 119 -12.75 -3.29 3.25
C GLN A 119 -12.12 -3.54 4.61
N ILE A 120 -10.91 -4.07 4.60
CA ILE A 120 -10.17 -4.40 5.81
C ILE A 120 -8.86 -3.66 5.79
N TYR A 121 -8.42 -3.14 6.93
CA TYR A 121 -7.09 -2.56 7.01
C TYR A 121 -6.50 -2.71 8.39
N ASN A 122 -5.20 -2.68 8.44
CA ASN A 122 -4.42 -2.58 9.66
C ASN A 122 -3.32 -1.53 9.48
N HIS A 123 -2.84 -0.97 10.55
CA HIS A 123 -1.80 0.04 10.51
C HIS A 123 -0.71 -0.25 11.54
N SER A 124 0.47 0.28 11.27
CA SER A 124 1.56 0.25 12.23
C SER A 124 1.29 1.22 13.38
N LYS A 125 1.74 0.88 14.57
CA LYS A 125 1.76 1.83 15.68
C LYS A 125 2.68 3.03 15.41
N TRP A 126 3.57 2.88 14.46
CA TRP A 126 4.48 3.92 14.02
C TRP A 126 3.97 4.67 12.80
N SER A 127 2.73 4.43 12.40
CA SER A 127 2.21 5.09 11.21
C SER A 127 2.27 6.59 11.40
N SER A 128 2.83 7.27 10.40
CA SER A 128 2.93 8.71 10.45
C SER A 128 1.55 9.32 10.21
N HIS A 129 1.37 10.57 10.63
CA HIS A 129 0.16 11.31 10.32
C HIS A 129 0.18 11.89 8.92
N THR A 130 1.17 11.55 8.10
CA THR A 130 1.23 11.95 6.70
C THR A 130 -0.01 11.42 5.99
N PHE A 131 -0.70 12.29 5.28
CA PHE A 131 -1.98 11.99 4.64
C PHE A 131 -3.09 11.59 5.63
N GLY A 132 -2.92 11.90 6.92
CA GLY A 132 -3.89 11.53 7.95
C GLY A 132 -3.71 10.11 8.49
N GLY A 133 -2.69 9.38 8.02
CA GLY A 133 -2.41 8.02 8.45
C GLY A 133 -3.27 6.97 7.74
N ALA A 134 -3.15 5.73 8.19
CA ALA A 134 -3.83 4.59 7.56
C ALA A 134 -5.36 4.72 7.58
N LYS A 135 -5.91 5.30 8.64
CA LYS A 135 -7.35 5.50 8.75
C LYS A 135 -7.87 6.42 7.65
N GLU A 136 -7.15 7.49 7.39
CA GLU A 136 -7.54 8.46 6.35
C GLU A 136 -7.39 7.83 4.96
N ILE A 137 -6.34 7.08 4.74
CA ILE A 137 -6.14 6.34 3.50
C ILE A 137 -7.31 5.35 3.29
N ALA A 138 -7.68 4.63 4.33
CA ALA A 138 -8.82 3.69 4.26
C ALA A 138 -10.13 4.42 3.94
N GLY A 139 -10.34 5.61 4.52
CA GLY A 139 -11.50 6.43 4.22
C GLY A 139 -11.57 6.83 2.75
N LYS A 140 -10.45 7.24 2.18
CA LYS A 140 -10.37 7.58 0.75
C LYS A 140 -10.61 6.37 -0.13
N LEU A 141 -10.06 5.22 0.24
CA LEU A 141 -10.24 3.98 -0.50
C LEU A 141 -11.69 3.48 -0.44
N SER A 142 -12.45 3.85 0.56
CA SER A 142 -13.86 3.43 0.67
C SER A 142 -14.71 3.95 -0.48
N ALA A 143 -14.26 5.00 -1.17
CA ALA A 143 -14.94 5.53 -2.35
C ALA A 143 -14.69 4.70 -3.61
N VAL A 144 -13.85 3.66 -3.54
CA VAL A 144 -13.41 2.87 -4.70
C VAL A 144 -14.11 1.52 -4.75
N HIS A 145 -15.35 1.43 -4.35
CA HIS A 145 -16.04 0.14 -4.37
C HIS A 145 -16.14 -0.45 -5.77
N THR A 146 -15.88 -1.71 -5.82
CA THR A 146 -16.01 -2.52 -7.03
C THR A 146 -17.45 -2.97 -7.22
#